data_4398d737ad2fbcbaf99d2ffeedf6c1a9
#
_entry.id   4398d737ad2fbcbaf99d2ffeedf6c1a9
#
_cell.length_a   1.000
_cell.length_b   1.000
_cell.length_c   1.000
_cell.angle_alpha   90.00
_cell.angle_beta   90.00
_cell.angle_gamma   90.00
#
_symmetry.space_group_name_H-M   'P 1'
#
loop_
_entity.id
_entity.type
_entity.pdbx_description
1 polymer ?
#
loop_
_entity_poly.entity_id
_entity_poly.type
_entity_poly.pdbx_seq_one_letter_code
_entity_poly.pdbx_strand_id
1 'polypeptide(L)'
;MRDVRADVVVIGAGLAGLSAARSLVADGSEVVVLEARDRVGGRTLNHPIGAEKIVEVGGQWVGPGQDRVLAVIRELGLETFDTYTDGRNLFEHGGRLRAYRGEIPRVNPAALLDVQLALTRLERMARRVTAERPWAAPSAPAWDSQTVASWTRRHMRTTLGRALIGLACEAVWAADAADVSLLHFLAYASSGGGLQRLISTDGGAQQSRIVGGSQRIALELADRLGDVVMTEEPVSEIEHGKNVRVIARTVTVEARRVIVAVSPALAGRLRYSPALPARRDQLTQRTPNGSVIKCMAVYDEPFWRSEGLSGQLTSDSGPVKVVFDNSPPDGSPGVLLGFLEGNQARALGRLDAGRRRSAVVGCFVRFFGERAARPLEYIEKDWSADEWTRGCYGAFVPPNTWSVFGDALREPIGPIHWAGAETAIVWMG
;
A
#
# COMPACT_ATOMS: atom_id res chain seq x y z
N MET A 1 23.25 6.61 -26.98
CA MET A 1 22.71 7.05 -25.67
C MET A 1 22.75 8.56 -25.69
N ARG A 2 21.66 9.24 -25.34
CA ARG A 2 21.58 10.70 -25.30
C ARG A 2 22.11 11.21 -23.95
N ASP A 3 22.98 12.18 -23.94
CA ASP A 3 23.44 12.82 -22.70
C ASP A 3 22.58 14.05 -22.38
N VAL A 4 22.12 14.13 -21.12
CA VAL A 4 21.28 15.21 -20.59
C VAL A 4 21.93 15.74 -19.31
N ARG A 5 21.77 17.03 -19.04
CA ARG A 5 22.20 17.66 -17.78
C ARG A 5 21.02 18.19 -17.02
N ALA A 6 21.09 18.12 -15.70
CA ALA A 6 20.09 18.65 -14.80
C ALA A 6 20.71 19.03 -13.46
N ASP A 7 19.99 19.76 -12.61
CA ASP A 7 20.38 19.94 -11.21
C ASP A 7 20.08 18.69 -10.40
N VAL A 8 18.90 18.10 -10.64
CA VAL A 8 18.43 16.91 -9.93
C VAL A 8 17.81 15.90 -10.90
N VAL A 9 18.19 14.64 -10.77
CA VAL A 9 17.49 13.54 -11.43
C VAL A 9 16.63 12.78 -10.41
N VAL A 10 15.38 12.46 -10.76
CA VAL A 10 14.45 11.70 -9.94
C VAL A 10 14.20 10.35 -10.60
N ILE A 11 14.38 9.26 -9.86
CA ILE A 11 14.16 7.89 -10.35
C ILE A 11 12.81 7.39 -9.84
N GLY A 12 11.88 7.20 -10.76
CA GLY A 12 10.50 6.76 -10.52
C GLY A 12 9.48 7.89 -10.55
N ALA A 13 8.51 7.80 -11.45
CA ALA A 13 7.36 8.70 -11.61
C ALA A 13 6.11 8.21 -10.84
N GLY A 14 6.30 7.68 -9.64
CA GLY A 14 5.24 7.50 -8.65
C GLY A 14 4.88 8.82 -7.99
N LEU A 15 3.86 8.83 -7.11
CA LEU A 15 3.41 10.06 -6.43
C LEU A 15 4.55 10.79 -5.70
N ALA A 16 5.46 10.05 -5.07
CA ALA A 16 6.58 10.63 -4.34
C ALA A 16 7.58 11.33 -5.28
N GLY A 17 7.97 10.67 -6.38
CA GLY A 17 8.91 11.24 -7.36
C GLY A 17 8.33 12.44 -8.08
N LEU A 18 7.08 12.37 -8.54
CA LEU A 18 6.40 13.48 -9.20
C LEU A 18 6.19 14.67 -8.25
N SER A 19 5.88 14.42 -6.97
CA SER A 19 5.76 15.49 -5.98
C SER A 19 7.11 16.16 -5.69
N ALA A 20 8.19 15.38 -5.63
CA ALA A 20 9.55 15.92 -5.49
C ALA A 20 9.93 16.77 -6.70
N ALA A 21 9.72 16.26 -7.92
CA ALA A 21 10.01 16.98 -9.15
C ALA A 21 9.22 18.30 -9.23
N ARG A 22 7.91 18.27 -8.94
CA ARG A 22 7.07 19.47 -8.90
C ARG A 22 7.65 20.54 -7.97
N SER A 23 8.03 20.16 -6.76
CA SER A 23 8.59 21.12 -5.78
C SER A 23 9.91 21.71 -6.26
N LEU A 24 10.80 20.89 -6.79
CA LEU A 24 12.09 21.32 -7.30
C LEU A 24 11.97 22.23 -8.53
N VAL A 25 11.07 21.93 -9.45
CA VAL A 25 10.78 22.78 -10.61
C VAL A 25 10.21 24.13 -10.15
N ALA A 26 9.30 24.13 -9.17
CA ALA A 26 8.75 25.36 -8.61
C ALA A 26 9.82 26.23 -7.92
N ASP A 27 10.88 25.62 -7.37
CA ASP A 27 12.03 26.29 -6.79
C ASP A 27 13.10 26.71 -7.85
N GLY A 28 12.81 26.51 -9.14
CA GLY A 28 13.67 26.93 -10.26
C GLY A 28 14.81 25.94 -10.60
N SER A 29 14.78 24.71 -10.10
CA SER A 29 15.77 23.68 -10.44
C SER A 29 15.48 23.04 -11.79
N GLU A 30 16.54 22.73 -12.54
CA GLU A 30 16.46 21.85 -13.73
C GLU A 30 16.33 20.40 -13.27
N VAL A 31 15.22 19.74 -13.61
CA VAL A 31 14.88 18.38 -13.16
C VAL A 31 14.65 17.44 -14.33
N VAL A 32 15.08 16.20 -14.18
CA VAL A 32 14.70 15.09 -15.06
C VAL A 32 14.11 13.96 -14.20
N VAL A 33 12.94 13.46 -14.58
CA VAL A 33 12.30 12.28 -13.97
C VAL A 33 12.41 11.10 -14.92
N LEU A 34 12.98 9.99 -14.46
CA LEU A 34 13.12 8.75 -15.22
C LEU A 34 12.17 7.68 -14.66
N GLU A 35 11.21 7.24 -15.48
CA GLU A 35 10.26 6.19 -15.16
C GLU A 35 10.53 4.96 -16.03
N ALA A 36 10.56 3.79 -15.40
CA ALA A 36 10.86 2.53 -16.09
C ALA A 36 9.70 2.05 -16.98
N ARG A 37 8.45 2.35 -16.61
CA ARG A 37 7.24 1.97 -17.36
C ARG A 37 6.94 2.97 -18.48
N ASP A 38 6.01 2.57 -19.32
CA ASP A 38 5.33 3.41 -20.30
C ASP A 38 4.28 4.36 -19.68
N ARG A 39 4.12 4.34 -18.36
CA ARG A 39 3.12 5.10 -17.59
C ARG A 39 3.65 5.64 -16.27
N VAL A 40 3.06 6.71 -15.82
CA VAL A 40 3.28 7.26 -14.46
C VAL A 40 2.33 6.67 -13.42
N GLY A 41 2.54 6.99 -12.13
CA GLY A 41 1.68 6.62 -11.02
C GLY A 41 2.25 5.50 -10.12
N GLY A 42 3.21 4.73 -10.61
CA GLY A 42 3.83 3.67 -9.80
C GLY A 42 2.80 2.65 -9.30
N ARG A 43 2.54 2.66 -7.99
CA ARG A 43 1.58 1.77 -7.30
C ARG A 43 0.11 2.25 -7.34
N THR A 44 -0.18 3.40 -7.95
CA THR A 44 -1.54 3.79 -8.33
C THR A 44 -1.76 3.44 -9.81
N LEU A 45 -2.87 2.79 -10.09
CA LEU A 45 -3.20 2.34 -11.44
C LEU A 45 -4.71 2.21 -11.61
N ASN A 46 -5.23 2.88 -12.61
CA ASN A 46 -6.61 2.76 -13.04
C ASN A 46 -6.75 1.65 -14.10
N HIS A 47 -7.88 0.97 -14.09
CA HIS A 47 -8.27 0.01 -15.10
C HIS A 47 -9.66 0.40 -15.65
N PRO A 48 -9.83 0.55 -16.96
CA PRO A 48 -11.13 0.90 -17.52
C PRO A 48 -12.13 -0.25 -17.37
N ILE A 49 -13.38 0.10 -17.07
CA ILE A 49 -14.54 -0.80 -17.09
C ILE A 49 -15.64 -0.17 -17.95
N GLY A 50 -16.03 -0.86 -19.02
CA GLY A 50 -16.90 -0.25 -20.02
C GLY A 50 -16.28 0.98 -20.69
N ALA A 51 -17.12 1.89 -21.21
CA ALA A 51 -16.66 2.98 -22.09
C ALA A 51 -16.07 4.19 -21.32
N GLU A 52 -16.56 4.50 -20.10
CA GLU A 52 -16.24 5.78 -19.43
C GLU A 52 -15.91 5.62 -17.94
N LYS A 53 -15.94 4.42 -17.42
CA LYS A 53 -15.73 4.14 -16.00
C LYS A 53 -14.38 3.48 -15.76
N ILE A 54 -13.91 3.58 -14.53
CA ILE A 54 -12.66 2.93 -14.10
C ILE A 54 -12.83 2.28 -12.73
N VAL A 55 -11.95 1.35 -12.46
CA VAL A 55 -11.64 0.86 -11.12
C VAL A 55 -10.15 1.01 -10.85
N GLU A 56 -9.79 1.20 -9.60
CA GLU A 56 -8.39 1.28 -9.20
C GLU A 56 -7.85 -0.11 -8.87
N VAL A 57 -6.97 -0.64 -9.70
CA VAL A 57 -6.27 -1.90 -9.42
C VAL A 57 -5.01 -1.71 -8.54
N GLY A 58 -4.66 -0.45 -8.24
CA GLY A 58 -3.63 -0.04 -7.29
C GLY A 58 -4.18 0.57 -6.00
N GLY A 59 -3.39 1.40 -5.32
CA GLY A 59 -3.81 2.23 -4.18
C GLY A 59 -4.95 3.16 -4.60
N GLN A 60 -5.98 3.31 -3.75
CA GLN A 60 -7.19 4.02 -4.15
C GLN A 60 -7.74 4.99 -3.11
N TRP A 61 -7.52 4.73 -1.83
CA TRP A 61 -8.16 5.48 -0.76
C TRP A 61 -7.33 6.67 -0.26
N VAL A 62 -8.07 7.67 0.20
CA VAL A 62 -7.56 8.78 0.99
C VAL A 62 -8.48 9.01 2.19
N GLY A 63 -7.92 9.55 3.26
CA GLY A 63 -8.70 9.77 4.49
C GLY A 63 -8.23 10.96 5.32
N PRO A 64 -8.95 11.29 6.39
CA PRO A 64 -8.63 12.40 7.26
C PRO A 64 -7.20 12.31 7.83
N GLY A 65 -6.50 13.45 7.87
CA GLY A 65 -5.11 13.54 8.34
C GLY A 65 -4.06 13.17 7.31
N GLN A 66 -4.44 12.74 6.11
CA GLN A 66 -3.54 12.60 4.97
C GLN A 66 -3.38 13.95 4.24
N ASP A 67 -3.00 14.97 5.00
CA ASP A 67 -3.10 16.38 4.60
C ASP A 67 -2.31 16.70 3.33
N ARG A 68 -1.16 16.07 3.12
CA ARG A 68 -0.31 16.32 1.94
C ARG A 68 -0.97 15.86 0.65
N VAL A 69 -1.49 14.62 0.61
CA VAL A 69 -2.16 14.12 -0.60
C VAL A 69 -3.49 14.85 -0.82
N LEU A 70 -4.24 15.17 0.25
CA LEU A 70 -5.48 15.96 0.16
C LEU A 70 -5.21 17.39 -0.34
N ALA A 71 -4.07 18.00 0.02
CA ALA A 71 -3.66 19.29 -0.51
C ALA A 71 -3.36 19.21 -2.02
N VAL A 72 -2.65 18.17 -2.46
CA VAL A 72 -2.36 17.95 -3.89
C VAL A 72 -3.65 17.70 -4.68
N ILE A 73 -4.57 16.89 -4.16
CA ILE A 73 -5.88 16.64 -4.79
C ILE A 73 -6.61 17.95 -5.03
N ARG A 74 -6.69 18.83 -4.01
CA ARG A 74 -7.32 20.16 -4.13
C ARG A 74 -6.61 21.08 -5.12
N GLU A 75 -5.28 21.12 -5.09
CA GLU A 75 -4.45 21.92 -6.00
C GLU A 75 -4.65 21.50 -7.47
N LEU A 76 -4.84 20.21 -7.69
CA LEU A 76 -5.10 19.65 -9.02
C LEU A 76 -6.55 19.80 -9.47
N GLY A 77 -7.46 20.30 -8.61
CA GLY A 77 -8.88 20.43 -8.90
C GLY A 77 -9.60 19.09 -8.99
N LEU A 78 -9.06 18.05 -8.34
CA LEU A 78 -9.66 16.71 -8.32
C LEU A 78 -10.70 16.62 -7.20
N GLU A 79 -11.77 15.87 -7.44
CA GLU A 79 -12.85 15.63 -6.49
C GLU A 79 -12.70 14.25 -5.83
N THR A 80 -13.24 14.14 -4.60
CA THR A 80 -13.32 12.87 -3.88
C THR A 80 -14.77 12.51 -3.60
N PHE A 81 -15.05 11.23 -3.41
CA PHE A 81 -16.33 10.69 -2.97
C PHE A 81 -16.10 9.62 -1.91
N ASP A 82 -17.07 9.45 -1.03
CA ASP A 82 -16.91 8.52 0.08
C ASP A 82 -17.12 7.06 -0.35
N THR A 83 -16.37 6.17 0.28
CA THR A 83 -16.57 4.73 0.13
C THR A 83 -17.95 4.37 0.64
N TYR A 84 -18.70 3.56 -0.12
CA TYR A 84 -20.05 3.17 0.26
C TYR A 84 -20.04 2.31 1.53
N THR A 85 -20.79 2.73 2.54
CA THR A 85 -20.88 2.06 3.86
C THR A 85 -22.31 1.80 4.32
N ASP A 86 -23.32 2.24 3.56
CA ASP A 86 -24.70 2.09 3.95
C ASP A 86 -25.14 0.61 3.94
N GLY A 87 -25.88 0.23 4.98
CA GLY A 87 -26.38 -1.14 5.12
C GLY A 87 -25.72 -1.93 6.26
N ARG A 88 -25.74 -3.24 6.14
CA ARG A 88 -25.15 -4.17 7.11
C ARG A 88 -23.83 -4.70 6.55
N ASN A 89 -22.81 -4.73 7.37
CA ASN A 89 -21.56 -5.41 7.09
C ASN A 89 -21.70 -6.91 7.31
N LEU A 90 -20.86 -7.70 6.64
CA LEU A 90 -20.78 -9.14 6.83
C LEU A 90 -19.54 -9.52 7.63
N PHE A 91 -19.70 -10.48 8.53
CA PHE A 91 -18.60 -11.08 9.29
C PHE A 91 -18.70 -12.60 9.25
N GLU A 92 -17.65 -13.25 8.76
CA GLU A 92 -17.55 -14.71 8.78
C GLU A 92 -16.51 -15.12 9.83
N HIS A 93 -16.93 -16.02 10.73
CA HIS A 93 -16.05 -16.63 11.71
C HIS A 93 -16.40 -18.10 11.93
N GLY A 94 -15.40 -18.97 11.82
CA GLY A 94 -15.58 -20.42 12.00
C GLY A 94 -16.62 -21.00 11.03
N GLY A 95 -16.68 -20.52 9.78
CA GLY A 95 -17.62 -20.95 8.74
C GLY A 95 -19.05 -20.43 8.93
N ARG A 96 -19.28 -19.50 9.86
CA ARG A 96 -20.60 -18.89 10.09
C ARG A 96 -20.60 -17.43 9.66
N LEU A 97 -21.39 -17.14 8.62
CA LEU A 97 -21.60 -15.79 8.12
C LEU A 97 -22.72 -15.09 8.91
N ARG A 98 -22.48 -13.84 9.32
CA ARG A 98 -23.44 -13.01 10.06
C ARG A 98 -23.42 -11.59 9.52
N ALA A 99 -24.60 -11.00 9.36
CA ALA A 99 -24.75 -9.59 9.07
C ALA A 99 -24.85 -8.78 10.39
N TYR A 100 -24.20 -7.61 10.42
CA TYR A 100 -24.22 -6.72 11.58
C TYR A 100 -24.20 -5.25 11.13
N ARG A 101 -24.56 -4.33 12.03
CA ARG A 101 -24.48 -2.89 11.82
C ARG A 101 -23.41 -2.28 12.72
N GLY A 102 -22.79 -1.21 12.25
CA GLY A 102 -21.72 -0.50 12.96
C GLY A 102 -20.35 -1.14 12.73
N GLU A 103 -19.36 -0.73 13.50
CA GLU A 103 -17.95 -1.11 13.29
C GLU A 103 -17.59 -2.48 13.90
N ILE A 104 -18.29 -2.92 14.95
CA ILE A 104 -17.92 -4.10 15.72
C ILE A 104 -18.92 -5.24 15.49
N PRO A 105 -18.50 -6.38 14.92
CA PRO A 105 -19.37 -7.54 14.77
C PRO A 105 -19.77 -8.14 16.14
N ARG A 106 -20.96 -8.73 16.20
CA ARG A 106 -21.43 -9.45 17.39
C ARG A 106 -20.68 -10.79 17.53
N VAL A 107 -19.61 -10.80 18.28
CA VAL A 107 -18.79 -11.96 18.59
C VAL A 107 -18.78 -12.24 20.10
N ASN A 108 -18.11 -13.33 20.51
CA ASN A 108 -17.98 -13.67 21.92
C ASN A 108 -17.40 -12.49 22.71
N PRO A 109 -18.06 -12.04 23.82
CA PRO A 109 -17.59 -10.95 24.67
C PRO A 109 -16.15 -11.12 25.17
N ALA A 110 -15.72 -12.34 25.45
CA ALA A 110 -14.37 -12.63 25.88
C ALA A 110 -13.34 -12.30 24.75
N ALA A 111 -13.68 -12.55 23.49
CA ALA A 111 -12.82 -12.20 22.38
C ALA A 111 -12.77 -10.68 22.16
N LEU A 112 -13.90 -9.98 22.31
CA LEU A 112 -13.93 -8.50 22.26
C LEU A 112 -13.06 -7.88 23.35
N LEU A 113 -13.19 -8.36 24.58
CA LEU A 113 -12.36 -7.88 25.68
C LEU A 113 -10.87 -8.14 25.43
N ASP A 114 -10.53 -9.33 24.93
CA ASP A 114 -9.15 -9.70 24.62
C ASP A 114 -8.55 -8.79 23.55
N VAL A 115 -9.30 -8.50 22.48
CA VAL A 115 -8.93 -7.55 21.42
C VAL A 115 -8.79 -6.14 22.00
N GLN A 116 -9.76 -5.67 22.79
CA GLN A 116 -9.71 -4.33 23.38
C GLN A 116 -8.50 -4.13 24.29
N LEU A 117 -8.17 -5.13 25.11
CA LEU A 117 -6.98 -5.10 25.96
C LEU A 117 -5.69 -5.10 25.14
N ALA A 118 -5.65 -5.90 24.06
CA ALA A 118 -4.50 -5.93 23.15
C ALA A 118 -4.32 -4.58 22.43
N LEU A 119 -5.38 -4.01 21.85
CA LEU A 119 -5.34 -2.70 21.19
C LEU A 119 -4.89 -1.60 22.16
N THR A 120 -5.45 -1.55 23.38
CA THR A 120 -5.05 -0.56 24.40
C THR A 120 -3.56 -0.66 24.75
N ARG A 121 -3.00 -1.89 24.83
CA ARG A 121 -1.57 -2.10 25.04
C ARG A 121 -0.73 -1.66 23.86
N LEU A 122 -1.12 -2.07 22.66
CA LEU A 122 -0.42 -1.72 21.42
C LEU A 122 -0.41 -0.21 21.18
N GLU A 123 -1.52 0.48 21.40
CA GLU A 123 -1.58 1.94 21.31
C GLU A 123 -0.70 2.65 22.34
N ARG A 124 -0.69 2.16 23.60
CA ARG A 124 0.21 2.69 24.63
C ARG A 124 1.68 2.49 24.25
N MET A 125 2.01 1.38 23.64
CA MET A 125 3.36 1.11 23.13
C MET A 125 3.67 2.01 21.92
N ALA A 126 2.75 2.14 20.96
CA ALA A 126 2.92 2.98 19.78
C ALA A 126 3.18 4.45 20.12
N ARG A 127 2.53 5.01 21.17
CA ARG A 127 2.79 6.37 21.65
C ARG A 127 4.23 6.61 22.14
N ARG A 128 5.01 5.56 22.35
CA ARG A 128 6.43 5.65 22.75
C ARG A 128 7.39 5.50 21.57
N VAL A 129 6.84 5.32 20.37
CA VAL A 129 7.61 5.14 19.13
C VAL A 129 7.35 6.35 18.24
N THR A 130 8.41 7.03 17.83
CA THR A 130 8.31 8.05 16.79
C THR A 130 8.51 7.40 15.44
N ALA A 131 7.65 7.71 14.47
CA ALA A 131 7.76 7.17 13.12
C ALA A 131 9.04 7.66 12.39
N GLU A 132 9.58 8.79 12.81
CA GLU A 132 10.85 9.32 12.29
C GLU A 132 12.05 8.44 12.68
N ARG A 133 12.09 8.01 13.94
CA ARG A 133 13.22 7.24 14.49
C ARG A 133 12.73 6.08 15.37
N PRO A 134 12.07 5.06 14.80
CA PRO A 134 11.50 3.95 15.57
C PRO A 134 12.55 3.23 16.44
N TRP A 135 13.77 3.11 15.93
CA TRP A 135 14.91 2.49 16.62
C TRP A 135 15.39 3.24 17.87
N ALA A 136 15.00 4.51 18.02
CA ALA A 136 15.36 5.31 19.20
C ALA A 136 14.41 5.10 20.40
N ALA A 137 13.32 4.35 20.24
CA ALA A 137 12.42 4.06 21.35
C ALA A 137 13.15 3.24 22.44
N PRO A 138 12.91 3.50 23.73
CA PRO A 138 13.65 2.82 24.83
C PRO A 138 13.57 1.30 24.78
N SER A 139 12.48 0.74 24.27
CA SER A 139 12.27 -0.70 24.15
C SER A 139 12.42 -1.21 22.71
N ALA A 140 12.99 -0.42 21.79
CA ALA A 140 13.08 -0.76 20.39
C ALA A 140 13.72 -2.14 20.14
N PRO A 141 14.88 -2.50 20.74
CA PRO A 141 15.47 -3.83 20.51
C PRO A 141 14.55 -4.99 20.93
N ALA A 142 13.84 -4.84 22.06
CA ALA A 142 12.93 -5.87 22.55
C ALA A 142 11.66 -5.99 21.70
N TRP A 143 11.18 -4.90 21.14
CA TRP A 143 10.02 -4.90 20.26
C TRP A 143 10.39 -5.33 18.82
N ASP A 144 11.58 -4.99 18.38
CA ASP A 144 12.05 -5.35 17.05
C ASP A 144 12.50 -6.82 16.95
N SER A 145 12.89 -7.44 18.07
CA SER A 145 13.31 -8.86 18.10
C SER A 145 12.15 -9.85 18.01
N GLN A 146 10.90 -9.40 18.00
CA GLN A 146 9.72 -10.25 17.97
C GLN A 146 8.75 -9.85 16.85
N THR A 147 7.96 -10.81 16.39
CA THR A 147 6.89 -10.56 15.41
C THR A 147 5.59 -10.18 16.12
N VAL A 148 4.64 -9.59 15.38
CA VAL A 148 3.28 -9.35 15.86
C VAL A 148 2.63 -10.67 16.30
N ALA A 149 2.81 -11.75 15.53
CA ALA A 149 2.28 -13.07 15.87
C ALA A 149 2.85 -13.63 17.17
N SER A 150 4.15 -13.46 17.44
CA SER A 150 4.75 -13.94 18.69
C SER A 150 4.25 -13.13 19.88
N TRP A 151 4.06 -11.81 19.71
CA TRP A 151 3.49 -10.94 20.73
C TRP A 151 2.03 -11.32 21.04
N THR A 152 1.18 -11.50 20.02
CA THR A 152 -0.24 -11.87 20.21
C THR A 152 -0.39 -13.22 20.89
N ARG A 153 0.43 -14.23 20.54
CA ARG A 153 0.43 -15.52 21.23
C ARG A 153 0.74 -15.41 22.73
N ARG A 154 1.60 -14.47 23.12
CA ARG A 154 1.98 -14.27 24.53
C ARG A 154 0.93 -13.48 25.32
N HIS A 155 0.24 -12.53 24.69
CA HIS A 155 -0.58 -11.53 25.38
C HIS A 155 -2.08 -11.70 25.17
N MET A 156 -2.51 -12.48 24.18
CA MET A 156 -3.92 -12.72 23.86
C MET A 156 -4.30 -14.18 24.14
N ARG A 157 -5.49 -14.37 24.67
CA ARG A 157 -5.98 -15.69 25.09
C ARG A 157 -6.90 -16.35 24.08
N THR A 158 -7.65 -15.57 23.32
CA THR A 158 -8.66 -16.07 22.39
C THR A 158 -8.10 -16.28 20.99
N THR A 159 -8.52 -17.36 20.34
CA THR A 159 -8.13 -17.64 18.93
C THR A 159 -8.67 -16.58 17.99
N LEU A 160 -9.93 -16.16 18.17
CA LEU A 160 -10.55 -15.12 17.37
C LEU A 160 -9.80 -13.78 17.53
N GLY A 161 -9.46 -13.38 18.78
CA GLY A 161 -8.71 -12.14 19.00
C GLY A 161 -7.38 -12.12 18.25
N ARG A 162 -6.61 -13.22 18.32
CA ARG A 162 -5.36 -13.35 17.57
C ARG A 162 -5.57 -13.31 16.05
N ALA A 163 -6.64 -13.96 15.56
CA ALA A 163 -6.99 -13.94 14.14
C ALA A 163 -7.32 -12.54 13.63
N LEU A 164 -8.05 -11.72 14.41
CA LEU A 164 -8.40 -10.34 14.05
C LEU A 164 -7.15 -9.43 13.98
N ILE A 165 -6.20 -9.55 14.90
CA ILE A 165 -4.92 -8.81 14.79
C ILE A 165 -4.11 -9.31 13.60
N GLY A 166 -4.10 -10.61 13.32
CA GLY A 166 -3.47 -11.17 12.13
C GLY A 166 -4.06 -10.62 10.83
N LEU A 167 -5.39 -10.57 10.76
CA LEU A 167 -6.10 -10.00 9.63
C LEU A 167 -5.80 -8.51 9.42
N ALA A 168 -5.68 -7.72 10.51
CA ALA A 168 -5.25 -6.34 10.42
C ALA A 168 -3.83 -6.21 9.83
N CYS A 169 -2.91 -7.13 10.15
CA CYS A 169 -1.59 -7.17 9.53
C CYS A 169 -1.68 -7.46 8.02
N GLU A 170 -2.47 -8.46 7.63
CA GLU A 170 -2.67 -8.78 6.21
C GLU A 170 -3.25 -7.56 5.46
N ALA A 171 -4.31 -6.95 5.99
CA ALA A 171 -4.98 -5.80 5.37
C ALA A 171 -4.12 -4.52 5.28
N VAL A 172 -3.17 -4.31 6.18
CA VAL A 172 -2.34 -3.08 6.22
C VAL A 172 -1.02 -3.27 5.48
N TRP A 173 -0.38 -4.44 5.56
CA TRP A 173 0.95 -4.68 4.97
C TRP A 173 0.96 -5.72 3.86
N ALA A 174 -0.16 -6.37 3.56
CA ALA A 174 -0.20 -7.55 2.69
C ALA A 174 0.85 -8.59 3.11
N ALA A 175 1.02 -8.76 4.42
CA ALA A 175 2.00 -9.62 5.05
C ALA A 175 1.40 -10.31 6.30
N ASP A 176 1.86 -11.51 6.59
CA ASP A 176 1.39 -12.24 7.77
C ASP A 176 1.96 -11.61 9.06
N ALA A 177 1.20 -11.68 10.14
CA ALA A 177 1.65 -11.21 11.46
C ALA A 177 2.95 -11.91 11.94
N ALA A 178 3.31 -13.03 11.35
CA ALA A 178 4.55 -13.74 11.61
C ALA A 178 5.76 -13.14 10.88
N ASP A 179 5.55 -12.34 9.85
CA ASP A 179 6.59 -11.71 9.04
C ASP A 179 6.93 -10.29 9.55
N VAL A 180 5.96 -9.62 10.18
CA VAL A 180 6.06 -8.20 10.57
C VAL A 180 6.67 -8.03 11.97
N SER A 181 7.72 -7.20 12.07
CA SER A 181 8.28 -6.78 13.37
C SER A 181 7.23 -6.06 14.21
N LEU A 182 7.18 -6.34 15.51
CA LEU A 182 6.31 -5.59 16.41
C LEU A 182 6.69 -4.10 16.44
N LEU A 183 7.97 -3.76 16.36
CA LEU A 183 8.40 -2.35 16.30
C LEU A 183 7.90 -1.67 15.03
N HIS A 184 7.91 -2.36 13.89
CA HIS A 184 7.35 -1.81 12.64
C HIS A 184 5.84 -1.56 12.77
N PHE A 185 5.10 -2.51 13.31
CA PHE A 185 3.68 -2.37 13.60
C PHE A 185 3.39 -1.11 14.46
N LEU A 186 4.16 -0.91 15.53
CA LEU A 186 4.01 0.24 16.42
C LEU A 186 4.39 1.57 15.74
N ALA A 187 5.46 1.60 14.96
CA ALA A 187 5.89 2.77 14.21
C ALA A 187 4.85 3.20 13.17
N TYR A 188 4.29 2.22 12.47
CA TYR A 188 3.26 2.45 11.46
C TYR A 188 1.97 2.97 12.11
N ALA A 189 1.52 2.36 13.22
CA ALA A 189 0.38 2.84 13.98
C ALA A 189 0.59 4.28 14.47
N SER A 190 1.79 4.61 14.95
CA SER A 190 2.15 5.96 15.37
C SER A 190 2.10 6.95 14.19
N SER A 191 2.57 6.56 13.01
CA SER A 191 2.59 7.41 11.82
C SER A 191 1.19 7.75 11.29
N GLY A 192 0.22 6.82 11.41
CA GLY A 192 -1.16 6.98 10.94
C GLY A 192 -2.13 7.53 12.00
N GLY A 193 -1.63 7.90 13.17
CA GLY A 193 -2.48 8.45 14.25
C GLY A 193 -3.30 7.41 15.02
N GLY A 194 -2.89 6.13 14.98
CA GLY A 194 -3.49 5.03 15.72
C GLY A 194 -3.99 3.88 14.85
N LEU A 195 -4.13 2.70 15.44
CA LEU A 195 -4.54 1.48 14.74
C LEU A 195 -5.96 1.57 14.18
N GLN A 196 -6.90 2.12 14.94
CA GLN A 196 -8.28 2.29 14.52
C GLN A 196 -8.36 3.07 13.20
N ARG A 197 -7.61 4.18 13.10
CA ARG A 197 -7.60 5.03 11.91
C ARG A 197 -7.06 4.32 10.66
N LEU A 198 -6.13 3.41 10.83
CA LEU A 198 -5.53 2.64 9.73
C LEU A 198 -6.51 1.66 9.08
N ILE A 199 -7.50 1.15 9.83
CA ILE A 199 -8.40 0.08 9.38
C ILE A 199 -9.87 0.49 9.24
N SER A 200 -10.22 1.74 9.63
CA SER A 200 -11.60 2.22 9.52
C SER A 200 -11.89 2.83 8.15
N THR A 201 -13.12 2.65 7.69
CA THR A 201 -13.66 3.35 6.52
C THR A 201 -14.12 4.74 6.95
N ASP A 202 -15.07 4.85 7.87
CA ASP A 202 -15.53 6.14 8.38
C ASP A 202 -14.49 6.77 9.32
N GLY A 203 -14.07 8.00 9.02
CA GLY A 203 -13.03 8.71 9.78
C GLY A 203 -11.63 8.10 9.69
N GLY A 204 -11.43 7.11 8.82
CA GLY A 204 -10.18 6.37 8.66
C GLY A 204 -9.53 6.47 7.29
N ALA A 205 -8.52 5.63 7.07
CA ALA A 205 -7.71 5.65 5.87
C ALA A 205 -8.47 5.28 4.58
N GLN A 206 -9.59 4.55 4.69
CA GLN A 206 -10.40 4.08 3.57
C GLN A 206 -11.67 4.93 3.35
N GLN A 207 -11.71 6.17 3.88
CA GLN A 207 -12.93 6.98 3.84
C GLN A 207 -13.32 7.37 2.42
N SER A 208 -12.40 7.91 1.65
CA SER A 208 -12.75 8.49 0.35
C SER A 208 -11.91 7.93 -0.79
N ARG A 209 -12.48 7.97 -1.98
CA ARG A 209 -11.85 7.64 -3.26
C ARG A 209 -11.83 8.89 -4.15
N ILE A 210 -11.03 8.87 -5.21
CA ILE A 210 -10.88 10.00 -6.12
C ILE A 210 -11.75 9.77 -7.35
N VAL A 211 -12.52 10.77 -7.75
CA VAL A 211 -13.31 10.73 -8.98
C VAL A 211 -12.38 10.57 -10.19
N GLY A 212 -12.62 9.51 -10.98
CA GLY A 212 -11.74 9.14 -12.08
C GLY A 212 -10.47 8.40 -11.65
N GLY A 213 -10.37 8.01 -10.36
CA GLY A 213 -9.34 7.13 -9.80
C GLY A 213 -8.07 7.82 -9.34
N SER A 214 -7.36 7.16 -8.45
CA SER A 214 -6.17 7.71 -7.76
C SER A 214 -4.97 7.98 -8.68
N GLN A 215 -4.87 7.26 -9.80
CA GLN A 215 -3.80 7.50 -10.77
C GLN A 215 -3.89 8.90 -11.40
N ARG A 216 -5.07 9.54 -11.39
CA ARG A 216 -5.25 10.91 -11.90
C ARG A 216 -4.30 11.91 -11.24
N ILE A 217 -3.99 11.74 -9.96
CA ILE A 217 -3.00 12.60 -9.29
C ILE A 217 -1.66 12.56 -10.04
N ALA A 218 -1.19 11.37 -10.39
CA ALA A 218 0.07 11.23 -11.09
C ALA A 218 0.00 11.72 -12.54
N LEU A 219 -1.11 11.47 -13.22
CA LEU A 219 -1.32 11.93 -14.60
C LEU A 219 -1.32 13.46 -14.67
N GLU A 220 -2.08 14.15 -13.82
CA GLU A 220 -2.15 15.61 -13.76
C GLU A 220 -0.80 16.24 -13.35
N LEU A 221 -0.05 15.60 -12.42
CA LEU A 221 1.29 16.07 -12.05
C LEU A 221 2.28 15.93 -13.20
N ALA A 222 2.23 14.79 -13.92
CA ALA A 222 3.11 14.56 -15.05
C ALA A 222 2.77 15.48 -16.25
N ASP A 223 1.51 15.74 -16.50
CA ASP A 223 1.06 16.68 -17.55
C ASP A 223 1.61 18.10 -17.27
N ARG A 224 1.51 18.58 -16.02
CA ARG A 224 2.06 19.89 -15.62
C ARG A 224 3.58 19.95 -15.68
N LEU A 225 4.27 18.82 -15.50
CA LEU A 225 5.74 18.73 -15.61
C LEU A 225 6.22 18.60 -17.05
N GLY A 226 5.37 18.10 -17.96
CA GLY A 226 5.67 17.96 -19.38
C GLY A 226 6.95 17.15 -19.64
N ASP A 227 7.84 17.69 -20.47
CA ASP A 227 9.08 17.04 -20.92
C ASP A 227 10.09 16.69 -19.82
N VAL A 228 9.84 17.14 -18.57
CA VAL A 228 10.63 16.75 -17.41
C VAL A 228 10.51 15.24 -17.13
N VAL A 229 9.36 14.63 -17.50
CA VAL A 229 9.07 13.22 -17.23
C VAL A 229 9.35 12.36 -18.46
N MET A 230 10.33 11.48 -18.34
CA MET A 230 10.71 10.52 -19.38
C MET A 230 10.26 9.11 -18.96
N THR A 231 9.30 8.56 -19.67
CA THR A 231 8.83 7.17 -19.51
C THR A 231 9.67 6.19 -20.30
N GLU A 232 9.52 4.88 -20.03
CA GLU A 232 10.26 3.80 -20.66
C GLU A 232 11.80 3.94 -20.52
N GLU A 233 12.26 4.58 -19.46
CA GLU A 233 13.68 4.78 -19.16
C GLU A 233 14.07 4.06 -17.86
N PRO A 234 14.11 2.70 -17.84
CA PRO A 234 14.58 1.96 -16.68
C PRO A 234 16.03 2.28 -16.38
N VAL A 235 16.26 2.80 -15.17
CA VAL A 235 17.60 3.07 -14.65
C VAL A 235 18.29 1.77 -14.30
N SER A 236 19.51 1.57 -14.75
CA SER A 236 20.34 0.41 -14.45
C SER A 236 21.47 0.71 -13.47
N GLU A 237 22.05 1.92 -13.54
CA GLU A 237 23.23 2.28 -12.76
C GLU A 237 23.22 3.74 -12.32
N ILE A 238 23.78 3.97 -11.14
CA ILE A 238 24.07 5.29 -10.57
C ILE A 238 25.55 5.36 -10.22
N GLU A 239 26.31 6.07 -11.03
CA GLU A 239 27.67 6.44 -10.69
C GLU A 239 27.62 7.71 -9.82
N HIS A 240 28.30 7.73 -8.67
CA HIS A 240 28.21 8.85 -7.74
C HIS A 240 29.55 9.23 -7.11
N GLY A 241 29.68 10.51 -6.80
CA GLY A 241 30.87 11.11 -6.20
C GLY A 241 30.55 12.55 -5.78
N LYS A 242 31.18 13.54 -6.40
CA LYS A 242 30.81 14.96 -6.24
C LYS A 242 29.46 15.25 -6.91
N ASN A 243 29.25 14.65 -8.08
CA ASN A 243 28.01 14.67 -8.86
C ASN A 243 27.54 13.23 -9.05
N VAL A 244 26.41 13.07 -9.72
CA VAL A 244 25.88 11.77 -10.15
C VAL A 244 25.81 11.67 -11.66
N ARG A 245 25.98 10.46 -12.15
CA ARG A 245 25.68 10.07 -13.52
C ARG A 245 24.73 8.87 -13.50
N VAL A 246 23.50 9.09 -13.93
CA VAL A 246 22.44 8.08 -13.92
C VAL A 246 22.27 7.52 -15.31
N ILE A 247 22.41 6.21 -15.43
CA ILE A 247 22.39 5.49 -16.71
C ILE A 247 21.04 4.77 -16.82
N ALA A 248 20.25 5.18 -17.82
CA ALA A 248 18.98 4.56 -18.17
C ALA A 248 19.04 3.89 -19.55
N ARG A 249 17.90 3.45 -20.07
CA ARG A 249 17.85 2.66 -21.32
C ARG A 249 18.41 3.40 -22.53
N THR A 250 17.97 4.62 -22.76
CA THR A 250 18.37 5.43 -23.94
C THR A 250 19.07 6.73 -23.58
N VAL A 251 19.00 7.14 -22.29
CA VAL A 251 19.53 8.40 -21.81
C VAL A 251 20.52 8.19 -20.66
N THR A 252 21.54 9.05 -20.61
CA THR A 252 22.40 9.25 -19.45
C THR A 252 22.18 10.66 -18.92
N VAL A 253 21.93 10.79 -17.61
CA VAL A 253 21.71 12.09 -16.97
C VAL A 253 22.86 12.40 -16.02
N GLU A 254 23.55 13.53 -16.26
CA GLU A 254 24.50 14.11 -15.31
C GLU A 254 23.79 15.14 -14.43
N ALA A 255 23.89 14.99 -13.11
CA ALA A 255 23.23 15.91 -12.18
C ALA A 255 24.04 16.12 -10.90
N ARG A 256 23.68 17.16 -10.13
CA ARG A 256 24.28 17.41 -8.80
C ARG A 256 23.77 16.44 -7.75
N ARG A 257 22.52 16.00 -7.89
CA ARG A 257 21.81 15.14 -6.93
C ARG A 257 20.94 14.12 -7.65
N VAL A 258 20.66 13.00 -6.98
CA VAL A 258 19.65 12.06 -7.40
C VAL A 258 18.68 11.76 -6.26
N ILE A 259 17.38 11.71 -6.58
CA ILE A 259 16.34 11.23 -5.67
C ILE A 259 15.88 9.87 -6.17
N VAL A 260 16.15 8.83 -5.40
CA VAL A 260 15.68 7.48 -5.68
C VAL A 260 14.31 7.31 -5.04
N ALA A 261 13.24 7.42 -5.85
CA ALA A 261 11.83 7.40 -5.42
C ALA A 261 11.15 6.06 -5.71
N VAL A 262 11.87 4.97 -5.53
CA VAL A 262 11.36 3.59 -5.63
C VAL A 262 11.48 2.86 -4.30
N SER A 263 10.75 1.74 -4.14
CA SER A 263 10.81 0.97 -2.89
C SER A 263 12.24 0.50 -2.56
N PRO A 264 12.60 0.31 -1.28
CA PRO A 264 13.93 -0.15 -0.89
C PRO A 264 14.35 -1.44 -1.60
N ALA A 265 13.42 -2.38 -1.78
CA ALA A 265 13.68 -3.63 -2.50
C ALA A 265 14.07 -3.42 -3.97
N LEU A 266 13.51 -2.40 -4.64
CA LEU A 266 13.88 -2.04 -6.01
C LEU A 266 15.15 -1.18 -6.05
N ALA A 267 15.30 -0.26 -5.09
CA ALA A 267 16.53 0.54 -4.97
C ALA A 267 17.77 -0.35 -4.82
N GLY A 268 17.66 -1.47 -4.09
CA GLY A 268 18.74 -2.45 -3.97
C GLY A 268 19.06 -3.27 -5.23
N ARG A 269 18.28 -3.11 -6.31
CA ARG A 269 18.55 -3.75 -7.62
C ARG A 269 19.32 -2.86 -8.57
N LEU A 270 19.40 -1.56 -8.28
CA LEU A 270 20.21 -0.64 -9.06
C LEU A 270 21.70 -0.89 -8.76
N ARG A 271 22.51 -0.79 -9.78
CA ARG A 271 23.96 -0.80 -9.61
C ARG A 271 24.43 0.57 -9.14
N TYR A 272 25.27 0.60 -8.12
CA TYR A 272 25.88 1.82 -7.59
C TYR A 272 27.39 1.75 -7.75
N SER A 273 28.00 2.84 -8.22
CA SER A 273 29.45 2.97 -8.40
C SER A 273 29.93 4.31 -7.80
N PRO A 274 30.70 4.29 -6.70
CA PRO A 274 31.09 3.14 -5.89
C PRO A 274 29.89 2.45 -5.21
N ALA A 275 30.11 1.24 -4.68
CA ALA A 275 29.07 0.50 -3.97
C ALA A 275 28.55 1.30 -2.76
N LEU A 276 27.27 1.14 -2.46
CA LEU A 276 26.68 1.73 -1.26
C LEU A 276 27.29 1.16 0.03
N PRO A 277 27.28 1.90 1.14
CA PRO A 277 27.69 1.33 2.43
C PRO A 277 26.94 0.06 2.75
N ALA A 278 27.63 -0.97 3.25
CA ALA A 278 27.07 -2.27 3.56
C ALA A 278 25.80 -2.20 4.45
N ARG A 279 25.72 -1.20 5.32
CA ARG A 279 24.55 -0.95 6.17
C ARG A 279 23.29 -0.62 5.35
N ARG A 280 23.41 0.18 4.31
CA ARG A 280 22.30 0.48 3.39
C ARG A 280 21.93 -0.72 2.54
N ASP A 281 22.92 -1.43 2.03
CA ASP A 281 22.71 -2.63 1.25
C ASP A 281 22.00 -3.73 2.06
N GLN A 282 22.44 -3.96 3.30
CA GLN A 282 21.77 -4.87 4.24
C GLN A 282 20.31 -4.48 4.52
N LEU A 283 19.99 -3.19 4.63
CA LEU A 283 18.63 -2.73 4.80
C LEU A 283 17.75 -3.12 3.61
N THR A 284 18.18 -2.85 2.37
CA THR A 284 17.41 -3.14 1.16
C THR A 284 17.13 -4.63 0.98
N GLN A 285 18.06 -5.48 1.38
CA GLN A 285 17.89 -6.94 1.37
C GLN A 285 16.88 -7.45 2.41
N ARG A 286 16.59 -6.65 3.45
CA ARG A 286 15.73 -7.01 4.60
C ARG A 286 14.37 -6.33 4.61
N THR A 287 14.03 -5.54 3.62
CA THR A 287 12.76 -4.83 3.52
C THR A 287 11.95 -5.32 2.31
N PRO A 288 11.33 -6.51 2.41
CA PRO A 288 10.52 -7.05 1.32
C PRO A 288 9.21 -6.26 1.17
N ASN A 289 8.70 -6.20 -0.05
CA ASN A 289 7.35 -5.69 -0.30
C ASN A 289 6.29 -6.72 0.12
N GLY A 290 5.11 -6.26 0.50
CA GLY A 290 3.96 -7.12 0.77
C GLY A 290 3.52 -7.87 -0.48
N SER A 291 2.80 -8.97 -0.29
CA SER A 291 2.27 -9.81 -1.37
C SER A 291 0.77 -9.62 -1.48
N VAL A 292 0.30 -9.03 -2.58
CA VAL A 292 -1.14 -8.81 -2.82
C VAL A 292 -1.52 -9.03 -4.27
N ILE A 293 -2.68 -9.68 -4.44
CA ILE A 293 -3.42 -9.71 -5.71
C ILE A 293 -4.75 -9.00 -5.43
N LYS A 294 -4.99 -7.89 -6.11
CA LYS A 294 -6.23 -7.15 -6.01
C LYS A 294 -7.21 -7.70 -7.03
N CYS A 295 -8.41 -8.10 -6.58
CA CYS A 295 -9.39 -8.83 -7.38
C CYS A 295 -10.72 -8.08 -7.36
N MET A 296 -11.33 -7.91 -8.53
CA MET A 296 -12.63 -7.25 -8.66
C MET A 296 -13.55 -8.06 -9.53
N ALA A 297 -14.82 -8.09 -9.12
CA ALA A 297 -15.92 -8.65 -9.91
C ALA A 297 -16.92 -7.54 -10.21
N VAL A 298 -17.18 -7.32 -11.51
CA VAL A 298 -18.07 -6.28 -12.02
C VAL A 298 -19.41 -6.93 -12.33
N TYR A 299 -20.50 -6.29 -11.91
CA TYR A 299 -21.89 -6.71 -12.12
C TYR A 299 -22.68 -5.58 -12.73
N ASP A 300 -23.80 -5.85 -13.36
CA ASP A 300 -24.72 -4.84 -13.91
C ASP A 300 -25.18 -3.80 -12.88
N GLU A 301 -25.44 -4.26 -11.65
CA GLU A 301 -25.83 -3.42 -10.52
C GLU A 301 -25.21 -3.92 -9.21
N PRO A 302 -25.08 -3.07 -8.17
CA PRO A 302 -24.63 -3.47 -6.85
C PRO A 302 -25.74 -4.19 -6.08
N PHE A 303 -26.09 -5.39 -6.50
CA PHE A 303 -27.25 -6.17 -6.02
C PHE A 303 -27.28 -6.38 -4.50
N TRP A 304 -26.12 -6.39 -3.83
CA TRP A 304 -26.03 -6.48 -2.38
C TRP A 304 -26.65 -5.30 -1.66
N ARG A 305 -26.69 -4.11 -2.30
CA ARG A 305 -27.32 -2.91 -1.73
C ARG A 305 -28.83 -3.09 -1.62
N SER A 306 -29.47 -3.70 -2.61
CA SER A 306 -30.93 -4.01 -2.56
C SER A 306 -31.28 -5.03 -1.47
N GLU A 307 -30.31 -5.84 -1.02
CA GLU A 307 -30.45 -6.77 0.11
C GLU A 307 -30.13 -6.12 1.47
N GLY A 308 -29.86 -4.80 1.48
CA GLY A 308 -29.53 -4.02 2.66
C GLY A 308 -28.12 -4.32 3.21
N LEU A 309 -27.19 -4.71 2.32
CA LEU A 309 -25.79 -4.95 2.64
C LEU A 309 -24.91 -3.81 2.13
N SER A 310 -23.85 -3.48 2.89
CA SER A 310 -22.88 -2.45 2.52
C SER A 310 -21.88 -2.91 1.45
N GLY A 311 -21.80 -4.20 1.14
CA GLY A 311 -20.74 -4.77 0.35
C GLY A 311 -19.41 -4.97 1.11
N GLN A 312 -19.36 -4.57 2.39
CA GLN A 312 -18.19 -4.81 3.24
C GLN A 312 -18.28 -6.16 3.92
N LEU A 313 -17.17 -6.87 3.92
CA LEU A 313 -17.03 -8.14 4.61
C LEU A 313 -15.64 -8.28 5.24
N THR A 314 -15.63 -8.94 6.39
CA THR A 314 -14.43 -9.45 7.05
C THR A 314 -14.59 -10.94 7.32
N SER A 315 -13.59 -11.77 6.97
CA SER A 315 -13.59 -13.22 7.18
C SER A 315 -12.27 -13.69 7.80
N ASP A 316 -12.34 -14.66 8.71
CA ASP A 316 -11.16 -15.35 9.23
C ASP A 316 -10.76 -16.57 8.39
N SER A 317 -11.46 -16.86 7.33
CA SER A 317 -11.28 -18.07 6.51
C SER A 317 -11.36 -17.79 5.01
N GLY A 318 -10.74 -18.69 4.25
CA GLY A 318 -10.70 -18.63 2.78
C GLY A 318 -9.64 -17.68 2.24
N PRO A 319 -9.49 -17.62 0.92
CA PRO A 319 -8.46 -16.79 0.28
C PRO A 319 -8.79 -15.28 0.31
N VAL A 320 -10.07 -14.91 0.16
CA VAL A 320 -10.53 -13.51 0.28
C VAL A 320 -11.06 -13.30 1.68
N LYS A 321 -10.41 -12.42 2.44
CA LYS A 321 -10.75 -12.16 3.84
C LYS A 321 -11.36 -10.77 4.08
N VAL A 322 -11.13 -9.84 3.16
CA VAL A 322 -11.67 -8.49 3.21
C VAL A 322 -12.30 -8.15 1.87
N VAL A 323 -13.53 -7.63 1.89
CA VAL A 323 -14.26 -7.19 0.69
C VAL A 323 -14.83 -5.81 0.93
N PHE A 324 -14.86 -5.00 -0.14
CA PHE A 324 -15.49 -3.68 -0.16
C PHE A 324 -16.40 -3.54 -1.37
N ASP A 325 -17.42 -2.70 -1.24
CA ASP A 325 -18.11 -2.13 -2.38
C ASP A 325 -17.21 -1.11 -3.07
N ASN A 326 -16.80 -1.42 -4.29
CA ASN A 326 -15.91 -0.58 -5.10
C ASN A 326 -16.62 0.03 -6.30
N SER A 327 -17.95 0.09 -6.27
CA SER A 327 -18.75 0.71 -7.33
C SER A 327 -18.36 2.18 -7.53
N PRO A 328 -18.54 2.73 -8.74
CA PRO A 328 -18.41 4.16 -9.02
C PRO A 328 -19.36 5.01 -8.16
N PRO A 329 -19.18 6.36 -8.13
CA PRO A 329 -19.99 7.25 -7.29
C PRO A 329 -21.50 7.15 -7.54
N ASP A 330 -21.90 6.90 -8.78
CA ASP A 330 -23.31 6.73 -9.19
C ASP A 330 -23.86 5.31 -8.94
N GLY A 331 -23.02 4.40 -8.42
CA GLY A 331 -23.39 3.05 -8.09
C GLY A 331 -23.49 2.08 -9.29
N SER A 332 -23.16 2.50 -10.50
CA SER A 332 -23.24 1.63 -11.70
C SER A 332 -21.94 1.68 -12.50
N PRO A 333 -21.40 0.52 -12.90
CA PRO A 333 -21.81 -0.84 -12.53
C PRO A 333 -21.50 -1.16 -11.07
N GLY A 334 -22.08 -2.24 -10.54
CA GLY A 334 -21.73 -2.77 -9.22
C GLY A 334 -20.35 -3.43 -9.26
N VAL A 335 -19.50 -3.14 -8.27
CA VAL A 335 -18.17 -3.73 -8.19
C VAL A 335 -17.87 -4.23 -6.79
N LEU A 336 -17.63 -5.54 -6.64
CA LEU A 336 -17.05 -6.12 -5.44
C LEU A 336 -15.52 -6.18 -5.56
N LEU A 337 -14.85 -5.61 -4.59
CA LEU A 337 -13.40 -5.65 -4.46
C LEU A 337 -13.02 -6.62 -3.35
N GLY A 338 -12.14 -7.56 -3.63
CA GLY A 338 -11.51 -8.45 -2.65
C GLY A 338 -10.00 -8.48 -2.82
N PHE A 339 -9.32 -8.91 -1.76
CA PHE A 339 -7.88 -9.01 -1.74
C PHE A 339 -7.43 -10.44 -1.41
N LEU A 340 -6.42 -10.90 -2.14
CA LEU A 340 -5.56 -12.01 -1.70
C LEU A 340 -4.30 -11.38 -1.12
N GLU A 341 -3.98 -11.67 0.14
CA GLU A 341 -2.90 -11.00 0.87
C GLU A 341 -1.96 -12.00 1.53
N GLY A 342 -0.72 -11.61 1.75
CA GLY A 342 0.27 -12.40 2.46
C GLY A 342 0.45 -13.80 1.89
N ASN A 343 0.33 -14.83 2.74
CA ASN A 343 0.47 -16.23 2.34
C ASN A 343 -0.58 -16.67 1.32
N GLN A 344 -1.79 -16.11 1.35
CA GLN A 344 -2.83 -16.42 0.37
C GLN A 344 -2.43 -15.92 -1.02
N ALA A 345 -1.92 -14.70 -1.13
CA ALA A 345 -1.41 -14.17 -2.40
C ALA A 345 -0.25 -15.03 -2.94
N ARG A 346 0.70 -15.39 -2.07
CA ARG A 346 1.84 -16.25 -2.46
C ARG A 346 1.42 -17.65 -2.92
N ALA A 347 0.40 -18.22 -2.28
CA ALA A 347 -0.11 -19.54 -2.63
C ALA A 347 -0.92 -19.52 -3.94
N LEU A 348 -1.89 -18.59 -4.04
CA LEU A 348 -2.77 -18.53 -5.21
C LEU A 348 -2.07 -17.90 -6.42
N GLY A 349 -1.08 -17.03 -6.23
CA GLY A 349 -0.25 -16.48 -7.30
C GLY A 349 0.49 -17.54 -8.13
N ARG A 350 0.65 -18.76 -7.58
CA ARG A 350 1.23 -19.90 -8.31
C ARG A 350 0.22 -20.62 -9.20
N LEU A 351 -1.08 -20.37 -9.03
CA LEU A 351 -2.13 -20.96 -9.84
C LEU A 351 -2.31 -20.15 -11.14
N ASP A 352 -2.93 -20.77 -12.13
CA ASP A 352 -3.40 -20.05 -13.31
C ASP A 352 -4.55 -19.09 -12.98
N ALA A 353 -4.77 -18.09 -13.85
CA ALA A 353 -5.77 -17.05 -13.67
C ALA A 353 -7.19 -17.61 -13.52
N GLY A 354 -7.53 -18.69 -14.24
CA GLY A 354 -8.84 -19.33 -14.17
C GLY A 354 -9.13 -19.93 -12.80
N ARG A 355 -8.16 -20.61 -12.20
CA ARG A 355 -8.25 -21.16 -10.85
C ARG A 355 -8.32 -20.07 -9.79
N ARG A 356 -7.52 -18.99 -9.93
CA ARG A 356 -7.62 -17.84 -9.03
C ARG A 356 -9.00 -17.20 -9.09
N ARG A 357 -9.48 -16.89 -10.31
CA ARG A 357 -10.84 -16.36 -10.52
C ARG A 357 -11.88 -17.23 -9.85
N SER A 358 -11.85 -18.56 -10.07
CA SER A 358 -12.80 -19.50 -9.46
C SER A 358 -12.78 -19.45 -7.93
N ALA A 359 -11.59 -19.38 -7.32
CA ALA A 359 -11.44 -19.28 -5.87
C ALA A 359 -12.01 -17.97 -5.31
N VAL A 360 -11.75 -16.84 -5.98
CA VAL A 360 -12.24 -15.52 -5.56
C VAL A 360 -13.76 -15.39 -5.76
N VAL A 361 -14.27 -15.75 -6.93
CA VAL A 361 -15.72 -15.72 -7.22
C VAL A 361 -16.45 -16.67 -6.28
N GLY A 362 -15.91 -17.86 -5.99
CA GLY A 362 -16.44 -18.77 -4.99
C GLY A 362 -16.55 -18.15 -3.58
N CYS A 363 -15.63 -17.29 -3.19
CA CYS A 363 -15.77 -16.50 -1.96
C CYS A 363 -16.93 -15.49 -2.07
N PHE A 364 -17.03 -14.75 -3.16
CA PHE A 364 -18.12 -13.79 -3.35
C PHE A 364 -19.49 -14.48 -3.33
N VAL A 365 -19.63 -15.67 -3.95
CA VAL A 365 -20.85 -16.49 -3.88
C VAL A 365 -21.17 -16.87 -2.45
N ARG A 366 -20.18 -17.34 -1.70
CA ARG A 366 -20.36 -17.72 -0.28
C ARG A 366 -20.85 -16.54 0.57
N PHE A 367 -20.39 -15.33 0.27
CA PHE A 367 -20.70 -14.13 1.05
C PHE A 367 -21.99 -13.43 0.62
N PHE A 368 -22.21 -13.31 -0.69
CA PHE A 368 -23.26 -12.49 -1.29
C PHE A 368 -24.30 -13.29 -2.09
N GLY A 369 -24.22 -14.64 -2.05
CA GLY A 369 -25.19 -15.52 -2.70
C GLY A 369 -24.94 -15.73 -4.20
N GLU A 370 -25.84 -16.51 -4.82
CA GLU A 370 -25.69 -17.01 -6.20
C GLU A 370 -25.60 -15.90 -7.27
N ARG A 371 -26.11 -14.69 -7.00
CA ARG A 371 -25.97 -13.55 -7.92
C ARG A 371 -24.51 -13.20 -8.17
N ALA A 372 -23.63 -13.45 -7.20
CA ALA A 372 -22.20 -13.21 -7.33
C ALA A 372 -21.48 -14.22 -8.26
N ALA A 373 -22.11 -15.33 -8.66
CA ALA A 373 -21.48 -16.37 -9.47
C ALA A 373 -21.13 -15.92 -10.91
N ARG A 374 -21.83 -14.91 -11.42
CA ARG A 374 -21.75 -14.51 -12.83
C ARG A 374 -21.41 -13.03 -12.97
N PRO A 375 -20.17 -12.62 -12.64
CA PRO A 375 -19.74 -11.26 -12.94
C PRO A 375 -19.68 -11.05 -14.46
N LEU A 376 -20.05 -9.85 -14.91
CA LEU A 376 -19.87 -9.40 -16.30
C LEU A 376 -18.40 -9.39 -16.68
N GLU A 377 -17.56 -8.95 -15.74
CA GLU A 377 -16.11 -8.89 -15.90
C GLU A 377 -15.42 -9.27 -14.59
N TYR A 378 -14.27 -9.93 -14.68
CA TYR A 378 -13.37 -10.19 -13.57
C TYR A 378 -12.00 -9.63 -13.86
N ILE A 379 -11.53 -8.77 -12.97
CA ILE A 379 -10.28 -8.04 -13.09
C ILE A 379 -9.37 -8.45 -11.94
N GLU A 380 -8.12 -8.78 -12.23
CA GLU A 380 -7.11 -8.99 -11.20
C GLU A 380 -5.79 -8.31 -11.53
N LYS A 381 -5.10 -7.82 -10.51
CA LYS A 381 -3.74 -7.32 -10.63
C LYS A 381 -2.86 -7.97 -9.56
N ASP A 382 -1.94 -8.83 -10.01
CA ASP A 382 -0.87 -9.35 -9.17
C ASP A 382 0.29 -8.35 -9.14
N TRP A 383 0.42 -7.66 -8.00
CA TRP A 383 1.48 -6.69 -7.80
C TRP A 383 2.83 -7.32 -7.54
N SER A 384 2.88 -8.59 -7.10
CA SER A 384 4.13 -9.33 -6.89
C SER A 384 4.78 -9.75 -8.21
N ALA A 385 3.96 -9.99 -9.24
CA ALA A 385 4.40 -10.31 -10.59
C ALA A 385 4.81 -9.07 -11.40
N ASP A 386 4.41 -7.86 -10.96
CA ASP A 386 4.77 -6.62 -11.65
C ASP A 386 6.27 -6.34 -11.52
N GLU A 387 6.97 -6.24 -12.65
CA GLU A 387 8.44 -6.13 -12.72
C GLU A 387 9.00 -4.94 -11.94
N TRP A 388 8.31 -3.78 -12.03
CA TRP A 388 8.78 -2.52 -11.46
C TRP A 388 8.13 -2.20 -10.12
N THR A 389 7.44 -3.17 -9.49
CA THR A 389 6.86 -3.04 -8.16
C THR A 389 7.32 -4.16 -7.25
N ARG A 390 7.17 -5.41 -7.70
CA ARG A 390 7.55 -6.63 -6.96
C ARG A 390 6.84 -6.76 -5.61
N GLY A 391 5.60 -6.27 -5.56
CA GLY A 391 4.72 -6.37 -4.39
C GLY A 391 4.13 -5.04 -3.94
N CYS A 392 3.08 -5.09 -3.18
CA CYS A 392 2.32 -4.01 -2.55
C CYS A 392 1.83 -4.46 -1.15
N TYR A 393 1.37 -3.56 -0.28
CA TYR A 393 1.15 -2.14 -0.60
C TYR A 393 2.44 -1.33 -0.57
N GLY A 394 3.32 -1.60 0.37
CA GLY A 394 4.66 -1.07 0.54
C GLY A 394 5.61 -2.15 1.04
N ALA A 395 6.84 -1.77 1.36
CA ALA A 395 7.76 -2.65 2.06
C ALA A 395 7.40 -2.69 3.54
N PHE A 396 7.36 -3.88 4.11
CA PHE A 396 7.29 -4.07 5.55
C PHE A 396 8.65 -4.41 6.14
N VAL A 397 8.78 -4.31 7.46
CA VAL A 397 10.05 -4.52 8.14
C VAL A 397 9.97 -5.75 9.05
N PRO A 398 10.72 -6.82 8.74
CA PRO A 398 10.87 -8.00 9.58
C PRO A 398 11.62 -7.72 10.88
N PRO A 399 11.59 -8.65 11.84
CA PRO A 399 12.36 -8.53 13.09
C PRO A 399 13.86 -8.26 12.91
N ASN A 400 14.46 -7.56 13.88
CA ASN A 400 15.88 -7.20 13.94
C ASN A 400 16.36 -6.33 12.75
N THR A 401 15.47 -5.57 12.15
CA THR A 401 15.83 -4.69 11.02
C THR A 401 15.83 -3.21 11.43
N TRP A 402 14.77 -2.74 12.10
CA TRP A 402 14.71 -1.34 12.54
C TRP A 402 15.81 -0.97 13.54
N SER A 403 16.02 -1.79 14.55
CA SER A 403 17.02 -1.54 15.60
C SER A 403 18.46 -1.55 15.09
N VAL A 404 18.73 -2.26 13.99
CA VAL A 404 20.07 -2.42 13.43
C VAL A 404 20.33 -1.50 12.25
N PHE A 405 19.38 -1.33 11.36
CA PHE A 405 19.57 -0.68 10.06
C PHE A 405 18.66 0.52 9.81
N GLY A 406 17.76 0.85 10.74
CA GLY A 406 16.66 1.79 10.49
C GLY A 406 17.10 3.20 10.09
N ASP A 407 18.19 3.70 10.63
CA ASP A 407 18.78 5.01 10.28
C ASP A 407 19.16 5.08 8.80
N ALA A 408 19.68 3.99 8.23
CA ALA A 408 20.07 3.92 6.83
C ALA A 408 18.90 4.07 5.84
N LEU A 409 17.63 4.00 6.30
CA LEU A 409 16.48 4.11 5.41
C LEU A 409 16.36 5.50 4.77
N ARG A 410 16.66 6.55 5.52
CA ARG A 410 16.45 7.94 5.10
C ARG A 410 17.75 8.74 4.95
N GLU A 411 18.85 8.24 5.53
CA GLU A 411 20.13 8.92 5.51
C GLU A 411 20.65 9.08 4.07
N PRO A 412 20.93 10.30 3.60
CA PRO A 412 21.53 10.52 2.30
C PRO A 412 22.93 9.90 2.20
N ILE A 413 23.29 9.42 1.03
CA ILE A 413 24.64 8.90 0.76
C ILE A 413 25.30 9.80 -0.28
N GLY A 414 26.09 10.77 0.18
CA GLY A 414 26.63 11.80 -0.69
C GLY A 414 25.51 12.54 -1.45
N PRO A 415 25.51 12.51 -2.78
CA PRO A 415 24.49 13.15 -3.59
C PRO A 415 23.20 12.34 -3.75
N ILE A 416 23.08 11.13 -3.17
CA ILE A 416 21.94 10.25 -3.30
C ILE A 416 20.97 10.49 -2.15
N HIS A 417 19.71 10.80 -2.50
CA HIS A 417 18.58 10.97 -1.57
C HIS A 417 17.49 9.93 -1.83
N TRP A 418 16.67 9.68 -0.82
CA TRP A 418 15.63 8.65 -0.87
C TRP A 418 14.25 9.25 -0.68
N ALA A 419 13.27 8.83 -1.49
CA ALA A 419 11.88 9.20 -1.35
C ALA A 419 10.97 7.99 -1.60
N GLY A 420 9.71 8.09 -1.17
CA GLY A 420 8.71 7.04 -1.35
C GLY A 420 7.88 6.81 -0.10
N ALA A 421 6.90 5.94 -0.21
CA ALA A 421 6.00 5.58 0.87
C ALA A 421 6.77 5.09 2.11
N GLU A 422 7.79 4.29 1.92
CA GLU A 422 8.59 3.66 2.97
C GLU A 422 9.47 4.65 3.73
N THR A 423 9.80 5.78 3.12
CA THR A 423 10.61 6.84 3.77
C THR A 423 9.74 7.89 4.48
N ALA A 424 8.43 7.85 4.31
CA ALA A 424 7.51 8.76 4.99
C ALA A 424 7.56 8.58 6.52
N ILE A 425 7.27 9.68 7.24
CA ILE A 425 7.18 9.70 8.71
C ILE A 425 5.75 9.94 9.21
N VAL A 426 4.88 10.38 8.32
CA VAL A 426 3.45 10.56 8.54
C VAL A 426 2.74 9.76 7.45
N TRP A 427 1.82 8.88 7.85
CA TRP A 427 1.16 7.95 6.94
C TRP A 427 2.18 7.16 6.10
N MET A 428 2.99 6.35 6.78
CA MET A 428 3.93 5.42 6.14
C MET A 428 3.15 4.40 5.31
N GLY A 429 3.25 4.44 3.97
CA GLY A 429 2.59 3.48 3.09
C GLY A 429 1.60 4.05 2.12
#